data_e69dcf7f25fda98acdafbcd6d87df863
#
_entry.id   e69dcf7f25fda98acdafbcd6d87df863
#
_cell.length_a   1.000
_cell.length_b   1.000
_cell.length_c   1.000
_cell.angle_alpha   90.00
_cell.angle_beta   90.00
_cell.angle_gamma   90.00
#
_symmetry.space_group_name_H-M   'P 1'
#
loop_
_entity.id
_entity.type
_entity.pdbx_description
1 polymer ?
#
loop_
_entity_poly.entity_id
_entity_poly.type
_entity_poly.pdbx_seq_one_letter_code
_entity_poly.pdbx_strand_id
1 'polypeptide(L)'
;MGKSVVIVNTSAGAMGGNPTGLWLSELADPYYAFKEAGLEVTVASIAGGAIPIDPGSMGENFFGEKAKQFMHDAAAVGALTHSVKVDASMADKFDCIYLAGGHGCCVDFVGEQASALKALIEAAYAAGKIVAADCHGPMGLLECSVGGAPLVKGLEVTAFTNVEEDQAGATEWVKGNSVFMEDEFEKLGAVFKKGDPWTAHVCKLVTHHFSERYGYVTGHLITAQNPQSADACAAAVIEALA
;
A
#
# COMPACT_ATOMS: atom_id res chain seq x y z
N MET A 1 -13.40 21.72 2.61
CA MET A 1 -13.64 20.30 2.29
C MET A 1 -12.78 19.50 3.25
N GLY A 2 -13.27 18.36 3.74
CA GLY A 2 -12.46 17.47 4.58
C GLY A 2 -11.30 16.89 3.80
N LYS A 3 -10.28 16.41 4.51
CA LYS A 3 -9.17 15.64 3.91
C LYS A 3 -9.67 14.29 3.40
N SER A 4 -9.04 13.78 2.35
CA SER A 4 -9.48 12.57 1.66
C SER A 4 -8.34 11.59 1.40
N VAL A 5 -8.64 10.29 1.51
CA VAL A 5 -7.72 9.19 1.29
C VAL A 5 -8.31 8.22 0.26
N VAL A 6 -7.51 7.79 -0.70
CA VAL A 6 -7.83 6.61 -1.50
C VAL A 6 -6.98 5.43 -1.03
N ILE A 7 -7.65 4.32 -0.68
CA ILE A 7 -6.98 3.04 -0.35
C ILE A 7 -7.00 2.18 -1.62
N VAL A 8 -5.82 1.99 -2.19
CA VAL A 8 -5.62 1.21 -3.41
C VAL A 8 -5.29 -0.22 -3.05
N ASN A 9 -5.97 -1.16 -3.69
CA ASN A 9 -5.87 -2.59 -3.45
C ASN A 9 -5.52 -3.33 -4.75
N THR A 10 -5.01 -4.55 -4.60
CA THR A 10 -4.83 -5.46 -5.74
C THR A 10 -6.17 -5.87 -6.35
N SER A 11 -6.17 -6.22 -7.63
CA SER A 11 -7.24 -6.92 -8.31
C SER A 11 -6.87 -8.37 -8.63
N ALA A 12 -5.65 -8.79 -8.28
CA ALA A 12 -5.15 -10.14 -8.54
C ALA A 12 -5.60 -11.10 -7.43
N GLY A 13 -6.32 -12.15 -7.83
CA GLY A 13 -6.81 -13.20 -6.91
C GLY A 13 -5.98 -14.48 -6.92
N ALA A 14 -4.88 -14.51 -7.68
CA ALA A 14 -3.96 -15.64 -7.73
C ALA A 14 -2.56 -15.20 -8.17
N MET A 15 -1.53 -15.90 -7.67
CA MET A 15 -0.14 -15.78 -8.09
C MET A 15 0.43 -17.19 -8.30
N GLY A 16 0.99 -17.46 -9.50
CA GLY A 16 1.53 -18.78 -9.83
C GLY A 16 0.53 -19.93 -9.66
N GLY A 17 -0.76 -19.65 -9.87
CA GLY A 17 -1.84 -20.65 -9.73
C GLY A 17 -2.36 -20.85 -8.30
N ASN A 18 -1.76 -20.24 -7.29
CA ASN A 18 -2.23 -20.30 -5.91
C ASN A 18 -3.15 -19.10 -5.60
N PRO A 19 -4.24 -19.30 -4.84
CA PRO A 19 -5.10 -18.21 -4.41
C PRO A 19 -4.33 -17.18 -3.56
N THR A 20 -4.60 -15.91 -3.79
CA THR A 20 -4.12 -14.78 -3.00
C THR A 20 -5.07 -13.58 -3.16
N GLY A 21 -4.66 -12.39 -2.79
CA GLY A 21 -5.44 -11.17 -2.90
C GLY A 21 -4.96 -10.11 -1.95
N LEU A 22 -5.90 -9.26 -1.55
CA LEU A 22 -5.77 -8.31 -0.47
C LEU A 22 -5.64 -9.04 0.88
N TRP A 23 -4.72 -8.62 1.73
CA TRP A 23 -4.74 -9.00 3.14
C TRP A 23 -5.77 -8.14 3.87
N LEU A 24 -6.87 -8.74 4.31
CA LEU A 24 -8.09 -8.01 4.68
C LEU A 24 -7.88 -6.94 5.77
N SER A 25 -7.07 -7.21 6.81
CA SER A 25 -6.83 -6.23 7.87
C SER A 25 -6.13 -4.96 7.34
N GLU A 26 -5.35 -5.07 6.28
CA GLU A 26 -4.62 -3.94 5.68
C GLU A 26 -5.53 -2.98 4.88
N LEU A 27 -6.76 -3.39 4.61
CA LEU A 27 -7.85 -2.49 4.19
C LEU A 27 -8.73 -2.10 5.37
N ALA A 28 -9.14 -3.06 6.21
CA ALA A 28 -10.13 -2.83 7.26
C ALA A 28 -9.62 -1.87 8.35
N ASP A 29 -8.37 -2.05 8.80
CA ASP A 29 -7.79 -1.23 9.86
C ASP A 29 -7.65 0.23 9.44
N PRO A 30 -7.00 0.58 8.31
CA PRO A 30 -6.92 1.95 7.85
C PRO A 30 -8.29 2.53 7.43
N TYR A 31 -9.19 1.71 6.86
CA TYR A 31 -10.53 2.18 6.48
C TYR A 31 -11.28 2.76 7.68
N TYR A 32 -11.32 2.04 8.81
CA TYR A 32 -11.98 2.54 10.01
C TYR A 32 -11.19 3.66 10.69
N ALA A 33 -9.86 3.55 10.77
CA ALA A 33 -9.03 4.60 11.36
C ALA A 33 -9.22 5.95 10.65
N PHE A 34 -9.25 5.96 9.32
CA PHE A 34 -9.48 7.17 8.54
C PHE A 34 -10.90 7.71 8.70
N LYS A 35 -11.91 6.85 8.70
CA LYS A 35 -13.30 7.27 8.92
C LYS A 35 -13.51 7.84 10.32
N GLU A 36 -12.94 7.23 11.35
CA GLU A 36 -13.00 7.71 12.74
C GLU A 36 -12.29 9.07 12.90
N ALA A 37 -11.22 9.31 12.12
CA ALA A 37 -10.55 10.61 12.05
C ALA A 37 -11.33 11.66 11.22
N GLY A 38 -12.49 11.32 10.66
CA GLY A 38 -13.32 12.24 9.87
C GLY A 38 -12.83 12.44 8.44
N LEU A 39 -11.98 11.57 7.92
CA LEU A 39 -11.51 11.63 6.54
C LEU A 39 -12.53 11.00 5.57
N GLU A 40 -12.58 11.52 4.35
CA GLU A 40 -13.30 10.88 3.25
C GLU A 40 -12.48 9.72 2.71
N VAL A 41 -13.03 8.50 2.73
CA VAL A 41 -12.32 7.28 2.30
C VAL A 41 -12.94 6.74 1.02
N THR A 42 -12.11 6.54 0.01
CA THR A 42 -12.45 5.82 -1.22
C THR A 42 -11.63 4.53 -1.30
N VAL A 43 -12.29 3.43 -1.64
CA VAL A 43 -11.63 2.15 -1.91
C VAL A 43 -11.49 1.98 -3.43
N ALA A 44 -10.26 1.78 -3.88
CA ALA A 44 -9.92 1.57 -5.27
C ALA A 44 -9.16 0.26 -5.46
N SER A 45 -9.12 -0.26 -6.67
CA SER A 45 -8.25 -1.37 -7.06
C SER A 45 -7.74 -1.20 -8.49
N ILE A 46 -6.73 -1.95 -8.86
CA ILE A 46 -6.08 -1.84 -10.19
C ILE A 46 -7.11 -1.91 -11.33
N ALA A 47 -7.99 -2.90 -11.30
CA ALA A 47 -9.01 -3.10 -12.34
C ALA A 47 -10.37 -2.48 -12.02
N GLY A 48 -10.60 -2.07 -10.75
CA GLY A 48 -11.93 -1.75 -10.23
C GLY A 48 -12.79 -2.99 -10.02
N GLY A 49 -13.96 -2.80 -9.39
CA GLY A 49 -14.90 -3.89 -9.10
C GLY A 49 -14.53 -4.67 -7.84
N ALA A 50 -14.78 -5.96 -7.83
CA ALA A 50 -14.56 -6.80 -6.65
C ALA A 50 -13.08 -7.01 -6.38
N ILE A 51 -12.66 -6.74 -5.15
CA ILE A 51 -11.30 -6.98 -4.67
C ILE A 51 -11.22 -8.41 -4.13
N PRO A 52 -10.32 -9.27 -4.65
CA PRO A 52 -10.11 -10.60 -4.11
C PRO A 52 -9.43 -10.52 -2.74
N ILE A 53 -9.91 -11.32 -1.77
CA ILE A 53 -9.32 -11.41 -0.43
C ILE A 53 -8.40 -12.63 -0.40
N ASP A 54 -7.20 -12.45 0.15
CA ASP A 54 -6.29 -13.55 0.44
C ASP A 54 -6.92 -14.48 1.50
N PRO A 55 -7.07 -15.79 1.21
CA PRO A 55 -7.67 -16.71 2.17
C PRO A 55 -6.94 -16.80 3.51
N GLY A 56 -5.62 -16.58 3.52
CA GLY A 56 -4.81 -16.57 4.75
C GLY A 56 -5.22 -15.48 5.72
N SER A 57 -5.65 -14.32 5.19
CA SER A 57 -6.09 -13.17 6.00
C SER A 57 -7.40 -13.40 6.74
N MET A 58 -8.16 -14.42 6.33
CA MET A 58 -9.41 -14.85 6.97
C MET A 58 -9.17 -15.95 8.03
N GLY A 59 -7.92 -16.38 8.21
CA GLY A 59 -7.54 -17.38 9.20
C GLY A 59 -7.68 -16.87 10.64
N GLU A 60 -7.85 -17.77 11.60
CA GLU A 60 -8.13 -17.47 13.02
C GLU A 60 -7.18 -16.43 13.64
N ASN A 61 -5.88 -16.47 13.27
CA ASN A 61 -4.86 -15.59 13.83
C ASN A 61 -4.82 -14.19 13.22
N PHE A 62 -5.46 -13.99 12.05
CA PHE A 62 -5.38 -12.75 11.28
C PHE A 62 -6.74 -12.06 11.07
N PHE A 63 -7.83 -12.80 11.27
CA PHE A 63 -9.18 -12.26 11.15
C PHE A 63 -9.61 -11.55 12.43
N GLY A 64 -9.01 -10.38 12.67
CA GLY A 64 -9.23 -9.54 13.86
C GLY A 64 -10.60 -8.85 13.87
N GLU A 65 -10.85 -8.07 14.94
CA GLU A 65 -12.16 -7.45 15.17
C GLU A 65 -12.57 -6.47 14.06
N LYS A 66 -11.64 -5.62 13.58
CA LYS A 66 -11.93 -4.67 12.48
C LYS A 66 -12.21 -5.41 11.16
N ALA A 67 -11.46 -6.47 10.87
CA ALA A 67 -11.72 -7.31 9.69
C ALA A 67 -13.10 -7.98 9.76
N LYS A 68 -13.51 -8.49 10.94
CA LYS A 68 -14.86 -9.01 11.18
C LYS A 68 -15.92 -7.93 11.01
N GLN A 69 -15.71 -6.76 11.63
CA GLN A 69 -16.59 -5.61 11.48
C GLN A 69 -16.75 -5.24 10.01
N PHE A 70 -15.65 -5.18 9.24
CA PHE A 70 -15.66 -4.84 7.83
C PHE A 70 -16.55 -5.79 7.00
N MET A 71 -16.44 -7.09 7.26
CA MET A 71 -17.24 -8.11 6.57
C MET A 71 -18.73 -8.11 6.95
N HIS A 72 -19.12 -7.40 8.03
CA HIS A 72 -20.50 -7.24 8.46
C HIS A 72 -21.05 -5.81 8.21
N ASP A 73 -20.21 -4.88 7.78
CA ASP A 73 -20.60 -3.53 7.39
C ASP A 73 -20.96 -3.47 5.91
N ALA A 74 -22.25 -3.27 5.62
CA ALA A 74 -22.76 -3.25 4.23
C ALA A 74 -22.08 -2.17 3.36
N ALA A 75 -21.69 -1.03 3.94
CA ALA A 75 -21.00 0.03 3.20
C ALA A 75 -19.55 -0.37 2.89
N ALA A 76 -18.85 -0.99 3.84
CA ALA A 76 -17.48 -1.49 3.66
C ALA A 76 -17.43 -2.64 2.63
N VAL A 77 -18.33 -3.62 2.75
CA VAL A 77 -18.48 -4.71 1.77
C VAL A 77 -18.87 -4.16 0.40
N GLY A 78 -19.76 -3.15 0.36
CA GLY A 78 -20.08 -2.44 -0.88
C GLY A 78 -18.84 -1.80 -1.54
N ALA A 79 -17.97 -1.16 -0.76
CA ALA A 79 -16.72 -0.58 -1.25
C ALA A 79 -15.73 -1.65 -1.74
N LEU A 80 -15.64 -2.80 -1.04
CA LEU A 80 -14.84 -3.95 -1.45
C LEU A 80 -15.29 -4.57 -2.77
N THR A 81 -16.62 -4.68 -2.97
CA THR A 81 -17.20 -5.35 -4.15
C THR A 81 -17.34 -4.44 -5.36
N HIS A 82 -17.36 -3.13 -5.15
CA HIS A 82 -17.53 -2.10 -6.18
C HIS A 82 -16.42 -1.04 -6.10
N SER A 83 -15.18 -1.48 -5.91
CA SER A 83 -14.02 -0.58 -5.84
C SER A 83 -13.86 0.26 -7.12
N VAL A 84 -13.36 1.47 -6.96
CA VAL A 84 -13.10 2.35 -8.09
C VAL A 84 -11.83 1.89 -8.80
N LYS A 85 -11.85 1.89 -10.13
CA LYS A 85 -10.62 1.61 -10.91
C LYS A 85 -9.59 2.71 -10.69
N VAL A 86 -8.34 2.32 -10.45
CA VAL A 86 -7.21 3.25 -10.32
C VAL A 86 -7.03 4.06 -11.60
N ASP A 87 -6.86 5.38 -11.42
CA ASP A 87 -6.62 6.34 -12.48
C ASP A 87 -5.67 7.44 -11.98
N ALA A 88 -4.75 7.87 -12.83
CA ALA A 88 -3.76 8.89 -12.47
C ALA A 88 -4.36 10.23 -12.03
N SER A 89 -5.57 10.57 -12.51
CA SER A 89 -6.28 11.81 -12.10
C SER A 89 -6.71 11.82 -10.64
N MET A 90 -6.64 10.68 -9.95
CA MET A 90 -6.86 10.60 -8.49
C MET A 90 -5.83 11.42 -7.71
N ALA A 91 -4.63 11.62 -8.26
CA ALA A 91 -3.62 12.47 -7.62
C ALA A 91 -4.12 13.91 -7.34
N ASP A 92 -5.03 14.44 -8.16
CA ASP A 92 -5.60 15.77 -7.94
C ASP A 92 -6.76 15.76 -6.93
N LYS A 93 -7.37 14.60 -6.66
CA LYS A 93 -8.60 14.47 -5.85
C LYS A 93 -8.34 14.11 -4.40
N PHE A 94 -7.27 13.36 -4.11
CA PHE A 94 -6.99 12.83 -2.78
C PHE A 94 -5.77 13.51 -2.16
N ASP A 95 -5.78 13.64 -0.83
CA ASP A 95 -4.66 14.16 -0.05
C ASP A 95 -3.65 13.04 0.29
N CYS A 96 -4.09 11.80 0.29
CA CYS A 96 -3.25 10.62 0.52
C CYS A 96 -3.61 9.47 -0.42
N ILE A 97 -2.59 8.81 -0.95
CA ILE A 97 -2.67 7.55 -1.66
C ILE A 97 -2.11 6.48 -0.71
N TYR A 98 -2.97 5.57 -0.25
CA TYR A 98 -2.62 4.46 0.63
C TYR A 98 -2.66 3.15 -0.16
N LEU A 99 -1.58 2.38 -0.14
CA LEU A 99 -1.43 1.12 -0.86
C LEU A 99 -1.56 -0.02 0.16
N ALA A 100 -2.71 -0.67 0.20
CA ALA A 100 -2.95 -1.84 1.05
C ALA A 100 -2.26 -3.06 0.45
N GLY A 101 -1.69 -3.91 1.30
CA GLY A 101 -0.90 -5.04 0.84
C GLY A 101 -1.68 -6.34 0.67
N GLY A 102 -0.98 -7.44 0.84
CA GLY A 102 -1.34 -8.78 0.44
C GLY A 102 -0.56 -9.21 -0.80
N HIS A 103 -0.27 -10.52 -0.95
CA HIS A 103 0.57 -11.02 -2.05
C HIS A 103 0.00 -10.79 -3.46
N GLY A 104 -1.28 -10.44 -3.60
CA GLY A 104 -1.83 -10.01 -4.88
C GLY A 104 -1.09 -8.79 -5.47
N CYS A 105 -0.53 -7.91 -4.63
CA CYS A 105 0.30 -6.77 -5.06
C CYS A 105 1.55 -7.19 -5.83
N CYS A 106 2.09 -8.37 -5.55
CA CYS A 106 3.21 -8.94 -6.30
C CYS A 106 2.88 -9.18 -7.78
N VAL A 107 1.59 -9.26 -8.12
CA VAL A 107 1.10 -9.55 -9.46
C VAL A 107 0.79 -8.29 -10.23
N ASP A 108 0.06 -7.33 -9.63
CA ASP A 108 -0.53 -6.22 -10.38
C ASP A 108 -0.16 -4.80 -9.89
N PHE A 109 0.73 -4.67 -8.87
CA PHE A 109 1.33 -3.39 -8.48
C PHE A 109 2.65 -3.11 -9.22
N VAL A 110 3.07 -4.01 -10.09
CA VAL A 110 4.25 -3.91 -10.96
C VAL A 110 3.91 -4.27 -12.39
N GLY A 111 4.77 -3.90 -13.35
CA GLY A 111 4.61 -4.21 -14.75
C GLY A 111 3.56 -3.35 -15.47
N GLU A 112 3.15 -3.77 -16.66
CA GLU A 112 2.27 -2.99 -17.55
C GLU A 112 0.90 -2.69 -16.91
N GLN A 113 0.32 -3.65 -16.17
CA GLN A 113 -0.96 -3.49 -15.48
C GLN A 113 -0.93 -2.43 -14.39
N ALA A 114 0.25 -2.14 -13.83
CA ALA A 114 0.45 -1.12 -12.81
C ALA A 114 0.64 0.30 -13.38
N SER A 115 0.62 0.49 -14.68
CA SER A 115 0.94 1.79 -15.31
C SER A 115 0.11 2.96 -14.77
N ALA A 116 -1.18 2.75 -14.52
CA ALA A 116 -2.05 3.78 -13.92
C ALA A 116 -1.70 4.03 -12.45
N LEU A 117 -1.37 2.99 -11.67
CA LEU A 117 -0.94 3.09 -10.29
C LEU A 117 0.39 3.83 -10.19
N LYS A 118 1.37 3.46 -11.00
CA LYS A 118 2.65 4.15 -11.09
C LYS A 118 2.47 5.63 -11.37
N ALA A 119 1.68 5.99 -12.38
CA ALA A 119 1.41 7.38 -12.72
C ALA A 119 0.70 8.13 -11.60
N LEU A 120 -0.22 7.47 -10.87
CA LEU A 120 -0.88 8.03 -9.69
C LEU A 120 0.12 8.33 -8.57
N ILE A 121 0.98 7.37 -8.22
CA ILE A 121 1.99 7.52 -7.16
C ILE A 121 2.96 8.65 -7.51
N GLU A 122 3.52 8.64 -8.72
CA GLU A 122 4.46 9.66 -9.17
C GLU A 122 3.83 11.06 -9.17
N ALA A 123 2.59 11.19 -9.64
CA ALA A 123 1.88 12.47 -9.65
C ALA A 123 1.55 12.97 -8.22
N ALA A 124 1.08 12.09 -7.34
CA ALA A 124 0.78 12.43 -5.95
C ALA A 124 2.04 12.85 -5.20
N TYR A 125 3.12 12.07 -5.32
CA TYR A 125 4.41 12.39 -4.70
C TYR A 125 4.96 13.72 -5.23
N ALA A 126 4.95 13.94 -6.55
CA ALA A 126 5.39 15.18 -7.17
C ALA A 126 4.55 16.40 -6.74
N ALA A 127 3.30 16.20 -6.34
CA ALA A 127 2.42 17.24 -5.80
C ALA A 127 2.59 17.49 -4.29
N GLY A 128 3.53 16.79 -3.63
CA GLY A 128 3.75 16.91 -2.18
C GLY A 128 2.64 16.26 -1.35
N LYS A 129 1.90 15.32 -1.92
CA LYS A 129 0.87 14.57 -1.19
C LYS A 129 1.47 13.38 -0.44
N ILE A 130 0.67 12.77 0.43
CA ILE A 130 1.10 11.61 1.17
C ILE A 130 0.99 10.37 0.29
N VAL A 131 2.06 9.59 0.21
CA VAL A 131 2.06 8.23 -0.31
C VAL A 131 2.37 7.30 0.86
N ALA A 132 1.45 6.38 1.15
CA ALA A 132 1.60 5.41 2.23
C ALA A 132 1.40 3.99 1.69
N ALA A 133 2.09 3.00 2.29
CA ALA A 133 1.99 1.62 1.86
C ALA A 133 2.35 0.67 3.01
N ASP A 134 1.66 -0.45 3.14
CA ASP A 134 1.98 -1.49 4.12
C ASP A 134 2.20 -2.87 3.49
N CYS A 135 2.94 -3.72 4.21
CA CYS A 135 3.18 -5.12 3.87
C CYS A 135 3.72 -5.30 2.43
N HIS A 136 2.89 -5.78 1.48
CA HIS A 136 3.21 -5.87 0.05
C HIS A 136 2.74 -4.66 -0.77
N GLY A 137 2.03 -3.70 -0.17
CA GLY A 137 1.68 -2.43 -0.83
C GLY A 137 2.89 -1.68 -1.41
N PRO A 138 4.07 -1.66 -0.74
CA PRO A 138 5.28 -1.05 -1.26
C PRO A 138 5.79 -1.60 -2.61
N MET A 139 5.29 -2.75 -3.10
CA MET A 139 5.53 -3.21 -4.48
C MET A 139 5.24 -2.11 -5.51
N GLY A 140 4.19 -1.30 -5.27
CA GLY A 140 3.83 -0.19 -6.15
C GLY A 140 4.88 0.92 -6.25
N LEU A 141 5.86 0.96 -5.35
CA LEU A 141 6.94 1.95 -5.35
C LEU A 141 8.15 1.53 -6.20
N LEU A 142 8.30 0.23 -6.50
CA LEU A 142 9.52 -0.33 -7.10
C LEU A 142 9.84 0.25 -8.48
N GLU A 143 8.81 0.54 -9.26
CA GLU A 143 8.98 1.08 -10.63
C GLU A 143 8.78 2.60 -10.69
N CYS A 144 8.49 3.26 -9.58
CA CYS A 144 8.26 4.71 -9.54
C CYS A 144 9.55 5.51 -9.61
N SER A 145 9.48 6.64 -10.29
CA SER A 145 10.61 7.56 -10.48
C SER A 145 10.23 9.01 -10.20
N VAL A 146 11.20 9.79 -9.76
CA VAL A 146 11.08 11.24 -9.63
C VAL A 146 12.39 11.88 -10.11
N GLY A 147 12.27 12.88 -10.97
CA GLY A 147 13.45 13.54 -11.54
C GLY A 147 14.40 12.59 -12.30
N GLY A 148 13.87 11.48 -12.88
CA GLY A 148 14.65 10.49 -13.61
C GLY A 148 15.43 9.48 -12.76
N ALA A 149 15.22 9.47 -11.43
CA ALA A 149 15.79 8.49 -10.51
C ALA A 149 14.70 7.69 -9.82
N PRO A 150 14.99 6.45 -9.30
CA PRO A 150 14.03 5.73 -8.47
C PRO A 150 13.51 6.60 -7.33
N LEU A 151 12.17 6.62 -7.13
CA LEU A 151 11.50 7.43 -6.11
C LEU A 151 12.09 7.18 -4.72
N VAL A 152 12.39 5.94 -4.41
CA VAL A 152 12.89 5.49 -3.10
C VAL A 152 14.38 5.69 -2.88
N LYS A 153 15.15 6.13 -3.89
CA LYS A 153 16.60 6.26 -3.81
C LYS A 153 17.05 7.17 -2.67
N GLY A 154 17.86 6.62 -1.75
CA GLY A 154 18.37 7.32 -0.57
C GLY A 154 17.32 7.50 0.54
N LEU A 155 16.09 7.02 0.38
CA LEU A 155 15.04 7.12 1.38
C LEU A 155 15.02 5.90 2.29
N GLU A 156 14.65 6.10 3.56
CA GLU A 156 14.36 5.00 4.47
C GLU A 156 12.98 4.43 4.16
N VAL A 157 12.92 3.13 3.88
CA VAL A 157 11.70 2.41 3.56
C VAL A 157 11.64 1.07 4.29
N THR A 158 10.44 0.55 4.48
CA THR A 158 10.20 -0.81 4.94
C THR A 158 9.10 -1.46 4.11
N ALA A 159 9.05 -2.78 4.14
CA ALA A 159 8.04 -3.61 3.50
C ALA A 159 8.08 -4.99 4.15
N PHE A 160 7.24 -5.92 3.69
CA PHE A 160 7.29 -7.32 4.11
C PHE A 160 8.69 -7.89 3.83
N THR A 161 9.32 -8.45 4.86
CA THR A 161 10.73 -8.81 4.84
C THR A 161 10.96 -10.22 4.30
N ASN A 162 12.20 -10.50 3.84
CA ASN A 162 12.59 -11.85 3.42
C ASN A 162 12.41 -12.88 4.53
N VAL A 163 12.63 -12.49 5.79
CA VAL A 163 12.43 -13.37 6.96
C VAL A 163 10.94 -13.67 7.16
N GLU A 164 10.07 -12.69 6.97
CA GLU A 164 8.62 -12.89 7.08
C GLU A 164 8.10 -13.76 5.93
N GLU A 165 8.64 -13.61 4.69
CA GLU A 165 8.33 -14.52 3.58
C GLU A 165 8.69 -15.99 3.90
N ASP A 166 9.86 -16.20 4.51
CA ASP A 166 10.30 -17.54 4.91
C ASP A 166 9.40 -18.12 6.00
N GLN A 167 9.08 -17.34 7.03
CA GLN A 167 8.20 -17.74 8.12
C GLN A 167 6.74 -17.96 7.67
N ALA A 168 6.29 -17.23 6.65
CA ALA A 168 4.99 -17.44 6.00
C ALA A 168 4.98 -18.67 5.07
N GLY A 169 6.15 -19.28 4.81
CA GLY A 169 6.30 -20.38 3.85
C GLY A 169 6.13 -19.93 2.39
N ALA A 170 6.29 -18.65 2.10
CA ALA A 170 6.03 -18.04 0.81
C ALA A 170 7.30 -17.88 -0.06
N THR A 171 8.50 -18.10 0.49
CA THR A 171 9.79 -17.86 -0.17
C THR A 171 9.88 -18.44 -1.58
N GLU A 172 9.65 -19.75 -1.75
CA GLU A 172 9.74 -20.38 -3.08
C GLU A 172 8.60 -19.93 -4.01
N TRP A 173 7.46 -19.60 -3.47
CA TRP A 173 6.32 -19.09 -4.23
C TRP A 173 6.59 -17.68 -4.77
N VAL A 174 7.09 -16.78 -3.93
CA VAL A 174 7.48 -15.41 -4.34
C VAL A 174 8.63 -15.46 -5.34
N LYS A 175 9.68 -16.23 -5.05
CA LYS A 175 10.84 -16.39 -5.93
C LYS A 175 10.48 -16.89 -7.34
N GLY A 176 9.48 -17.75 -7.46
CA GLY A 176 9.02 -18.29 -8.74
C GLY A 176 8.11 -17.37 -9.53
N ASN A 177 7.54 -16.32 -8.92
CA ASN A 177 6.45 -15.54 -9.53
C ASN A 177 6.62 -14.02 -9.38
N SER A 178 7.53 -13.54 -8.54
CA SER A 178 7.72 -12.13 -8.25
C SER A 178 9.15 -11.84 -7.80
N VAL A 179 9.33 -10.76 -7.03
CA VAL A 179 10.60 -10.32 -6.46
C VAL A 179 10.46 -10.12 -4.95
N PHE A 180 11.59 -10.21 -4.24
CA PHE A 180 11.66 -9.85 -2.83
C PHE A 180 11.85 -8.35 -2.68
N MET A 181 10.93 -7.68 -2.01
CA MET A 181 10.95 -6.22 -1.87
C MET A 181 12.18 -5.71 -1.14
N GLU A 182 12.63 -6.39 -0.08
CA GLU A 182 13.85 -6.05 0.65
C GLU A 182 15.04 -5.93 -0.31
N ASP A 183 15.25 -6.96 -1.16
CA ASP A 183 16.35 -7.01 -2.12
C ASP A 183 16.20 -5.94 -3.24
N GLU A 184 14.98 -5.73 -3.73
CA GLU A 184 14.74 -4.75 -4.81
C GLU A 184 14.89 -3.31 -4.31
N PHE A 185 14.42 -2.98 -3.11
CA PHE A 185 14.63 -1.66 -2.53
C PHE A 185 16.10 -1.34 -2.33
N GLU A 186 16.90 -2.30 -1.87
CA GLU A 186 18.36 -2.13 -1.76
C GLU A 186 19.02 -1.90 -3.14
N LYS A 187 18.62 -2.66 -4.18
CA LYS A 187 19.11 -2.46 -5.56
C LYS A 187 18.73 -1.09 -6.11
N LEU A 188 17.57 -0.56 -5.75
CA LEU A 188 17.12 0.79 -6.13
C LEU A 188 17.83 1.90 -5.34
N GLY A 189 18.66 1.53 -4.38
CA GLY A 189 19.44 2.46 -3.55
C GLY A 189 18.65 3.06 -2.39
N ALA A 190 17.56 2.44 -1.97
CA ALA A 190 16.86 2.78 -0.73
C ALA A 190 17.64 2.28 0.49
N VAL A 191 17.36 2.86 1.67
CA VAL A 191 17.84 2.39 2.96
C VAL A 191 16.75 1.54 3.59
N PHE A 192 16.81 0.22 3.37
CA PHE A 192 15.80 -0.67 3.90
C PHE A 192 15.92 -0.80 5.42
N LYS A 193 14.82 -0.56 6.13
CA LYS A 193 14.71 -0.66 7.59
C LYS A 193 13.72 -1.75 7.94
N LYS A 194 14.02 -2.51 8.98
CA LYS A 194 13.12 -3.54 9.48
C LYS A 194 13.15 -3.64 11.01
N GLY A 195 11.99 -3.89 11.58
CA GLY A 195 11.82 -4.32 12.96
C GLY A 195 11.87 -5.85 13.07
N ASP A 196 11.57 -6.36 14.25
CA ASP A 196 11.40 -7.79 14.44
C ASP A 196 10.24 -8.32 13.58
N PRO A 197 10.34 -9.55 13.04
CA PRO A 197 9.26 -10.13 12.25
C PRO A 197 7.92 -10.14 13.01
N TRP A 198 6.82 -9.88 12.29
CA TRP A 198 5.45 -9.85 12.82
C TRP A 198 5.21 -8.84 13.94
N THR A 199 6.09 -7.85 14.08
CA THR A 199 5.88 -6.69 14.96
C THR A 199 5.63 -5.43 14.14
N ALA A 200 4.89 -4.48 14.71
CA ALA A 200 4.61 -3.23 14.02
C ALA A 200 5.90 -2.41 13.83
N HIS A 201 6.22 -2.10 12.57
CA HIS A 201 7.33 -1.23 12.21
C HIS A 201 6.93 -0.31 11.07
N VAL A 202 7.15 1.01 11.23
CA VAL A 202 6.76 2.04 10.26
C VAL A 202 7.93 2.99 10.04
N CYS A 203 8.26 3.22 8.77
CA CYS A 203 9.13 4.31 8.35
C CYS A 203 8.28 5.52 7.95
N LYS A 204 8.51 6.66 8.61
CA LYS A 204 7.87 7.94 8.30
C LYS A 204 8.91 8.90 7.78
N LEU A 205 8.78 9.34 6.55
CA LEU A 205 9.73 10.24 5.93
C LEU A 205 9.03 11.49 5.39
N VAL A 206 9.48 12.63 5.84
CA VAL A 206 9.16 13.93 5.21
C VAL A 206 10.18 14.19 4.13
N THR A 207 9.72 14.33 2.90
CA THR A 207 10.57 14.54 1.74
C THR A 207 10.46 15.96 1.24
N HIS A 208 11.60 16.54 0.85
CA HIS A 208 11.65 17.84 0.19
C HIS A 208 12.25 17.64 -1.20
N HIS A 209 11.50 17.96 -2.24
CA HIS A 209 11.97 17.78 -3.61
C HIS A 209 11.43 18.89 -4.52
N PHE A 210 12.08 19.07 -5.67
CA PHE A 210 11.63 19.99 -6.69
C PHE A 210 10.75 19.24 -7.70
N SER A 211 9.56 19.79 -7.95
CA SER A 211 8.63 19.33 -8.98
C SER A 211 8.57 20.39 -10.09
N GLU A 212 8.69 19.97 -11.35
CA GLU A 212 8.55 20.88 -12.48
C GLU A 212 7.18 21.58 -12.51
N ARG A 213 6.13 20.88 -12.09
CA ARG A 213 4.75 21.40 -12.06
C ARG A 213 4.45 22.28 -10.85
N TYR A 214 5.02 21.94 -9.67
CA TYR A 214 4.61 22.56 -8.39
C TYR A 214 5.73 23.32 -7.68
N GLY A 215 6.95 23.31 -8.21
CA GLY A 215 8.13 23.93 -7.57
C GLY A 215 8.70 23.08 -6.42
N TYR A 216 9.20 23.72 -5.37
CA TYR A 216 9.64 23.03 -4.16
C TYR A 216 8.44 22.55 -3.36
N VAL A 217 8.34 21.26 -3.16
CA VAL A 217 7.25 20.61 -2.43
C VAL A 217 7.77 19.82 -1.24
N THR A 218 6.93 19.67 -0.24
CA THR A 218 7.13 18.77 0.89
C THR A 218 6.10 17.67 0.78
N GLY A 219 6.57 16.44 0.59
CA GLY A 219 5.73 15.25 0.55
C GLY A 219 6.03 14.33 1.73
N HIS A 220 5.22 13.32 1.90
CA HIS A 220 5.40 12.28 2.91
C HIS A 220 5.43 10.92 2.23
N LEU A 221 6.45 10.13 2.53
CA LEU A 221 6.49 8.71 2.22
C LEU A 221 6.40 7.94 3.54
N ILE A 222 5.35 7.11 3.68
CA ILE A 222 5.11 6.31 4.86
C ILE A 222 5.04 4.86 4.42
N THR A 223 5.94 4.03 4.93
CA THR A 223 5.95 2.60 4.62
C THR A 223 5.89 1.78 5.89
N ALA A 224 5.19 0.66 5.86
CA ALA A 224 4.96 -0.20 7.01
C ALA A 224 5.23 -1.67 6.64
N GLN A 225 5.76 -2.44 7.60
CA GLN A 225 6.44 -3.71 7.31
C GLN A 225 5.48 -4.88 7.01
N ASN A 226 4.37 -4.99 7.73
CA ASN A 226 3.56 -6.19 7.80
C ASN A 226 2.12 -5.88 8.21
N PRO A 227 1.20 -6.86 8.25
CA PRO A 227 -0.19 -6.63 8.67
C PRO A 227 -0.32 -6.01 10.07
N GLN A 228 0.58 -6.32 11.00
CA GLN A 228 0.58 -5.76 12.35
C GLN A 228 0.90 -4.26 12.37
N SER A 229 1.43 -3.75 11.27
CA SER A 229 1.79 -2.34 11.11
C SER A 229 0.66 -1.47 10.54
N ALA A 230 -0.46 -2.05 10.05
CA ALA A 230 -1.50 -1.34 9.34
C ALA A 230 -2.12 -0.19 10.16
N ASP A 231 -2.47 -0.44 11.44
CA ASP A 231 -2.98 0.60 12.35
C ASP A 231 -1.96 1.73 12.57
N ALA A 232 -0.68 1.38 12.77
CA ALA A 232 0.38 2.36 12.98
C ALA A 232 0.67 3.19 11.70
N CYS A 233 0.57 2.56 10.53
CA CYS A 233 0.67 3.24 9.24
C CYS A 233 -0.48 4.24 9.05
N ALA A 234 -1.72 3.82 9.33
CA ALA A 234 -2.89 4.68 9.26
C ALA A 234 -2.79 5.87 10.24
N ALA A 235 -2.34 5.63 11.48
CA ALA A 235 -2.10 6.68 12.47
C ALA A 235 -1.05 7.70 11.98
N ALA A 236 0.02 7.23 11.34
CA ALA A 236 1.04 8.09 10.76
C ALA A 236 0.51 8.97 9.61
N VAL A 237 -0.39 8.43 8.78
CA VAL A 237 -1.09 9.20 7.73
C VAL A 237 -1.99 10.27 8.35
N ILE A 238 -2.79 9.92 9.38
CA ILE A 238 -3.67 10.87 10.06
C ILE A 238 -2.86 12.02 10.67
N GLU A 239 -1.74 11.70 11.34
CA GLU A 239 -0.81 12.69 11.89
C GLU A 239 -0.28 13.64 10.80
N ALA A 240 0.10 13.10 9.64
CA ALA A 240 0.65 13.88 8.54
C ALA A 240 -0.40 14.73 7.80
N LEU A 241 -1.70 14.38 7.92
CA LEU A 241 -2.82 15.14 7.34
C LEU A 241 -3.34 16.26 8.27
N ALA A 242 -3.01 16.19 9.57
CA ALA A 242 -3.47 17.18 10.56
C ALA A 242 -2.83 18.55 10.35
#